data_cd9558bd10e5b80de45436d2749346b0
#
_entry.id   cd9558bd10e5b80de45436d2749346b0
#
_cell.length_a   1.000
_cell.length_b   1.000
_cell.length_c   1.000
_cell.angle_alpha   90.00
_cell.angle_beta   90.00
_cell.angle_gamma   90.00
#
_symmetry.space_group_name_H-M   'P 1'
#
loop_
_entity.id
_entity.type
_entity.pdbx_description
1 polymer ?
#
loop_
_entity_poly.entity_id
_entity_poly.type
_entity_poly.pdbx_seq_one_letter_code
_entity_poly.pdbx_strand_id
1 'polypeptide(L)'
;MDQHQIKTRHPLLDEKGRLIEAGYAKELLMDYDRSAIKAGKLRIKEWDYYLIACDDFAVALTIADNSYMGLDSISLIDFRIPWEKTTSPMSAFTMGKRRLPSSSISGNVSSGNKNYNIEFINNEDHRLLNFHMKKFDGHKPISGQIRLECPPSESMVIATPFAEKETAFYYNQKINCMPATGKVEFDGKTFEFKEGESFGVLDWGRGVWTYKNTWYWGSASGQIDKVPFGWNIGYGFGDTSFASENMLFYDNKAHKLGQVTFNIPMKNKKYVTRGGCCGASGIEACTADLIEDYMSPWTFTSDDGRFEMDFVPIIDRASRTDVKLICSDQHQVFGRYSGKAVLDDGTVIRVRDFLGFAEKVFNKW
;
A
#
# COMPACT_ATOMS: atom_id res chain seq x y z
N MET A 1 15.86 -14.71 11.95
CA MET A 1 15.59 -15.72 10.87
C MET A 1 16.39 -15.28 9.66
N ASP A 2 17.15 -16.20 9.07
CA ASP A 2 17.93 -15.87 7.86
C ASP A 2 16.94 -15.75 6.69
N GLN A 3 16.82 -14.54 6.11
CA GLN A 3 15.87 -14.26 5.06
C GLN A 3 16.48 -14.51 3.70
N HIS A 4 15.78 -15.26 2.84
CA HIS A 4 16.30 -15.67 1.54
C HIS A 4 16.31 -14.50 0.55
N GLN A 5 17.51 -14.10 0.09
CA GLN A 5 17.70 -13.08 -0.94
C GLN A 5 17.86 -13.70 -2.32
N ILE A 6 16.96 -13.37 -3.24
CA ILE A 6 17.04 -13.73 -4.66
C ILE A 6 18.10 -12.83 -5.33
N LYS A 7 19.06 -13.42 -6.03
CA LYS A 7 20.23 -12.72 -6.60
C LYS A 7 20.38 -12.89 -8.11
N THR A 8 19.62 -13.78 -8.72
CA THR A 8 19.74 -14.10 -10.13
C THR A 8 18.42 -13.90 -10.86
N ARG A 9 18.50 -13.44 -12.11
CA ARG A 9 17.31 -13.28 -12.95
C ARG A 9 16.81 -14.63 -13.45
N HIS A 10 15.50 -14.86 -13.32
CA HIS A 10 14.81 -16.05 -13.82
C HIS A 10 13.31 -15.80 -14.02
N PRO A 11 12.56 -16.67 -14.71
CA PRO A 11 11.11 -16.59 -14.74
C PRO A 11 10.50 -16.67 -13.33
N LEU A 12 9.44 -15.93 -13.05
CA LEU A 12 8.75 -15.97 -11.76
C LEU A 12 8.15 -17.35 -11.47
N LEU A 13 7.55 -17.99 -12.49
CA LEU A 13 6.77 -19.21 -12.36
C LEU A 13 7.37 -20.36 -13.18
N ASP A 14 7.26 -21.57 -12.65
CA ASP A 14 7.57 -22.82 -13.35
C ASP A 14 6.46 -23.20 -14.35
N GLU A 15 6.66 -24.28 -15.11
CA GLU A 15 5.68 -24.79 -16.07
C GLU A 15 4.33 -25.20 -15.45
N LYS A 16 4.31 -25.45 -14.14
CA LYS A 16 3.10 -25.79 -13.37
C LYS A 16 2.43 -24.54 -12.76
N GLY A 17 3.00 -23.35 -12.97
CA GLY A 17 2.49 -22.08 -12.45
C GLY A 17 2.78 -21.85 -10.97
N ARG A 18 3.84 -22.47 -10.42
CA ARG A 18 4.31 -22.28 -9.04
C ARG A 18 5.51 -21.35 -9.02
N LEU A 19 5.71 -20.63 -7.94
CA LEU A 19 6.93 -19.84 -7.75
C LEU A 19 8.16 -20.74 -7.88
N ILE A 20 9.13 -20.31 -8.70
CA ILE A 20 10.43 -21.01 -8.82
C ILE A 20 11.25 -20.78 -7.56
N GLU A 21 11.22 -19.55 -7.03
CA GLU A 21 12.00 -19.16 -5.86
C GLU A 21 11.18 -18.17 -5.03
N ALA A 22 11.08 -18.40 -3.72
CA ALA A 22 10.42 -17.51 -2.77
C ALA A 22 11.48 -16.75 -1.98
N GLY A 23 11.28 -15.45 -1.77
CA GLY A 23 12.26 -14.61 -1.09
C GLY A 23 12.11 -13.14 -1.45
N TYR A 24 13.12 -12.34 -1.10
CA TYR A 24 13.17 -10.91 -1.43
C TYR A 24 14.32 -10.60 -2.41
N ALA A 25 14.17 -9.49 -3.13
CA ALA A 25 15.23 -8.88 -3.92
C ALA A 25 15.21 -7.36 -3.71
N LYS A 26 16.25 -6.68 -4.19
CA LYS A 26 16.34 -5.21 -4.16
C LYS A 26 16.05 -4.55 -5.51
N GLU A 27 15.74 -5.37 -6.51
CA GLU A 27 15.34 -5.00 -7.88
C GLU A 27 14.49 -6.11 -8.50
N LEU A 28 13.81 -5.82 -9.64
CA LEU A 28 13.03 -6.84 -10.35
C LEU A 28 13.95 -7.85 -11.05
N LEU A 29 14.15 -9.00 -10.43
CA LEU A 29 14.94 -10.12 -10.94
C LEU A 29 14.08 -11.26 -11.48
N MET A 30 12.83 -11.35 -11.06
CA MET A 30 11.92 -12.40 -11.52
C MET A 30 11.01 -11.87 -12.63
N ASP A 31 11.02 -12.55 -13.77
CA ASP A 31 10.24 -12.13 -14.94
C ASP A 31 8.79 -12.61 -14.81
N TYR A 32 7.87 -11.67 -14.59
CA TYR A 32 6.44 -11.93 -14.53
C TYR A 32 5.86 -12.10 -15.93
N ASP A 33 5.15 -13.20 -16.13
CA ASP A 33 4.32 -13.43 -17.32
C ASP A 33 2.92 -13.89 -16.90
N ARG A 34 1.91 -13.05 -17.17
CA ARG A 34 0.51 -13.37 -16.87
C ARG A 34 0.06 -14.67 -17.54
N SER A 35 0.60 -15.03 -18.72
CA SER A 35 0.24 -16.24 -19.45
C SER A 35 0.76 -17.52 -18.79
N ALA A 36 1.81 -17.43 -17.99
CA ALA A 36 2.38 -18.55 -17.21
C ALA A 36 1.49 -18.97 -16.03
N ILE A 37 0.51 -18.13 -15.63
CA ILE A 37 -0.37 -18.42 -14.49
C ILE A 37 -1.33 -19.55 -14.82
N LYS A 38 -1.30 -20.64 -14.03
CA LYS A 38 -2.16 -21.82 -14.19
C LYS A 38 -3.38 -21.80 -13.26
N ALA A 39 -3.50 -20.81 -12.41
CA ALA A 39 -4.69 -20.62 -11.58
C ALA A 39 -5.91 -20.18 -12.41
N GLY A 40 -7.11 -20.33 -11.85
CA GLY A 40 -8.34 -19.88 -12.51
C GLY A 40 -8.26 -18.37 -12.84
N LYS A 41 -8.62 -18.01 -14.08
CA LYS A 41 -8.46 -16.65 -14.61
C LYS A 41 -9.11 -15.56 -13.76
N LEU A 42 -10.20 -15.87 -13.05
CA LEU A 42 -10.86 -14.93 -12.13
C LEU A 42 -10.05 -14.61 -10.83
N ARG A 43 -8.98 -15.35 -10.59
CA ARG A 43 -8.16 -15.21 -9.37
C ARG A 43 -6.93 -14.33 -9.55
N ILE A 44 -6.61 -13.94 -10.79
CA ILE A 44 -5.43 -13.13 -11.09
C ILE A 44 -5.69 -11.69 -10.64
N LYS A 45 -4.74 -11.12 -9.94
CA LYS A 45 -4.75 -9.76 -9.41
C LYS A 45 -3.53 -9.01 -9.92
N GLU A 46 -3.74 -7.84 -10.46
CA GLU A 46 -2.68 -6.94 -10.92
C GLU A 46 -3.07 -5.52 -10.52
N TRP A 47 -2.12 -4.74 -10.00
CA TRP A 47 -2.34 -3.34 -9.66
C TRP A 47 -1.07 -2.52 -9.73
N ASP A 48 -1.26 -1.25 -10.01
CA ASP A 48 -0.30 -0.19 -9.82
C ASP A 48 -0.96 0.86 -8.94
N TYR A 49 -0.42 1.06 -7.74
CA TYR A 49 -0.87 2.05 -6.77
C TYR A 49 0.26 3.04 -6.52
N TYR A 50 -0.05 4.32 -6.62
CA TYR A 50 0.85 5.40 -6.25
C TYR A 50 0.26 6.18 -5.08
N LEU A 51 1.10 6.51 -4.10
CA LEU A 51 0.81 7.51 -3.08
C LEU A 51 1.88 8.59 -3.17
N ILE A 52 1.46 9.82 -3.31
CA ILE A 52 2.33 11.00 -3.31
C ILE A 52 1.90 11.87 -2.13
N ALA A 53 2.85 12.25 -1.29
CA ALA A 53 2.58 13.01 -0.08
C ALA A 53 3.59 14.11 0.15
N CYS A 54 3.12 15.18 0.78
CA CYS A 54 3.92 16.19 1.48
C CYS A 54 3.33 16.36 2.88
N ASP A 55 3.90 17.21 3.70
CA ASP A 55 3.44 17.43 5.09
C ASP A 55 1.98 17.86 5.21
N ASP A 56 1.44 18.53 4.20
CA ASP A 56 0.12 19.13 4.21
C ASP A 56 -0.98 18.24 3.62
N PHE A 57 -0.66 17.43 2.60
CA PHE A 57 -1.67 16.65 1.89
C PHE A 57 -1.05 15.44 1.15
N ALA A 58 -1.93 14.54 0.70
CA ALA A 58 -1.54 13.42 -0.15
C ALA A 58 -2.55 13.17 -1.27
N VAL A 59 -2.07 12.55 -2.34
CA VAL A 59 -2.87 12.00 -3.44
C VAL A 59 -2.54 10.53 -3.61
N ALA A 60 -3.56 9.68 -3.69
CA ALA A 60 -3.39 8.28 -4.04
C ALA A 60 -4.12 7.95 -5.34
N LEU A 61 -3.45 7.21 -6.21
CA LEU A 61 -3.96 6.80 -7.52
C LEU A 61 -3.82 5.29 -7.66
N THR A 62 -4.88 4.63 -8.13
CA THR A 62 -4.87 3.18 -8.36
C THR A 62 -5.43 2.85 -9.73
N ILE A 63 -4.77 1.93 -10.42
CA ILE A 63 -5.34 1.17 -11.53
C ILE A 63 -5.16 -0.31 -11.22
N ALA A 64 -6.26 -1.06 -11.09
CA ALA A 64 -6.21 -2.48 -10.74
C ALA A 64 -7.10 -3.33 -11.65
N ASP A 65 -6.57 -4.47 -12.09
CA ASP A 65 -7.29 -5.55 -12.77
C ASP A 65 -7.34 -6.77 -11.86
N ASN A 66 -8.45 -6.92 -11.14
CA ASN A 66 -8.69 -8.08 -10.30
C ASN A 66 -9.37 -9.22 -11.05
N SER A 67 -9.35 -9.21 -12.36
CA SER A 67 -9.99 -10.14 -13.30
C SER A 67 -11.53 -10.11 -13.25
N TYR A 68 -12.18 -10.51 -12.16
CA TYR A 68 -13.65 -10.42 -12.01
C TYR A 68 -14.12 -8.97 -11.93
N MET A 69 -13.25 -8.05 -11.51
CA MET A 69 -13.51 -6.62 -11.52
C MET A 69 -12.23 -5.81 -11.74
N GLY A 70 -12.34 -4.65 -12.35
CA GLY A 70 -11.33 -3.61 -12.35
C GLY A 70 -11.72 -2.50 -11.38
N LEU A 71 -10.74 -1.91 -10.74
CA LEU A 71 -10.91 -0.79 -9.83
C LEU A 71 -9.92 0.31 -10.20
N ASP A 72 -10.45 1.50 -10.46
CA ASP A 72 -9.65 2.71 -10.59
C ASP A 72 -9.97 3.62 -9.42
N SER A 73 -9.00 4.31 -8.88
CA SER A 73 -9.23 5.14 -7.70
C SER A 73 -8.42 6.41 -7.73
N ILE A 74 -9.04 7.50 -7.33
CA ILE A 74 -8.38 8.76 -7.01
C ILE A 74 -8.76 9.11 -5.58
N SER A 75 -7.76 9.42 -4.74
CA SER A 75 -7.96 9.93 -3.38
C SER A 75 -7.22 11.24 -3.22
N LEU A 76 -7.84 12.19 -2.54
CA LEU A 76 -7.22 13.41 -2.04
C LEU A 76 -7.40 13.46 -0.53
N ILE A 77 -6.31 13.66 0.20
CA ILE A 77 -6.27 13.70 1.65
C ILE A 77 -5.64 15.02 2.08
N ASP A 78 -6.30 15.81 2.92
CA ASP A 78 -5.77 17.04 3.51
C ASP A 78 -5.46 16.79 5.00
N PHE A 79 -4.20 16.90 5.40
CA PHE A 79 -3.74 16.65 6.77
C PHE A 79 -3.87 17.85 7.68
N ARG A 80 -3.94 19.08 7.13
CA ARG A 80 -4.10 20.34 7.90
C ARG A 80 -5.48 20.45 8.51
N ILE A 81 -6.48 19.95 7.78
CA ILE A 81 -7.87 19.83 8.23
C ILE A 81 -8.24 18.38 7.95
N PRO A 82 -8.06 17.44 8.90
CA PRO A 82 -8.20 16.01 8.64
C PRO A 82 -9.45 15.69 7.82
N TRP A 83 -9.28 15.58 6.52
CA TRP A 83 -10.33 15.35 5.53
C TRP A 83 -9.78 14.46 4.41
N GLU A 84 -10.60 13.55 3.93
CA GLU A 84 -10.28 12.74 2.78
C GLU A 84 -11.49 12.57 1.86
N LYS A 85 -11.21 12.40 0.59
CA LYS A 85 -12.17 11.94 -0.39
C LYS A 85 -11.54 10.92 -1.30
N THR A 86 -12.20 9.78 -1.41
CA THR A 86 -11.86 8.72 -2.35
C THR A 86 -13.03 8.46 -3.27
N THR A 87 -12.78 8.39 -4.57
CA THR A 87 -13.77 7.97 -5.57
C THR A 87 -13.19 6.89 -6.45
N SER A 88 -13.86 5.73 -6.47
CA SER A 88 -13.36 4.50 -7.08
C SER A 88 -14.36 3.95 -8.11
N PRO A 89 -14.27 4.35 -9.39
CA PRO A 89 -14.99 3.68 -10.47
C PRO A 89 -14.61 2.21 -10.58
N MET A 90 -15.60 1.36 -10.72
CA MET A 90 -15.42 -0.08 -10.89
C MET A 90 -15.95 -0.54 -12.24
N SER A 91 -15.34 -1.58 -12.80
CA SER A 91 -15.77 -2.26 -14.03
C SER A 91 -15.81 -3.76 -13.82
N ALA A 92 -16.81 -4.42 -14.39
CA ALA A 92 -16.95 -5.88 -14.25
C ALA A 92 -16.11 -6.62 -15.30
N PHE A 93 -15.57 -7.77 -14.91
CA PHE A 93 -14.93 -8.78 -15.78
C PHE A 93 -13.84 -8.18 -16.69
N THR A 94 -12.87 -7.50 -16.09
CA THR A 94 -11.71 -6.93 -16.82
C THR A 94 -10.82 -8.02 -17.42
N MET A 95 -10.58 -9.11 -16.70
CA MET A 95 -9.92 -10.32 -17.19
C MET A 95 -8.57 -10.06 -17.89
N GLY A 96 -7.77 -9.10 -17.39
CA GLY A 96 -6.51 -8.68 -17.98
C GLY A 96 -6.64 -7.68 -19.14
N LYS A 97 -7.83 -7.18 -19.43
CA LYS A 97 -8.06 -6.21 -20.52
C LYS A 97 -7.40 -4.85 -20.28
N ARG A 98 -7.04 -4.55 -19.04
CA ARG A 98 -6.29 -3.34 -18.70
C ARG A 98 -4.83 -3.40 -19.15
N ARG A 99 -4.31 -4.61 -19.48
CA ARG A 99 -2.97 -4.83 -20.01
C ARG A 99 -1.88 -4.19 -19.16
N LEU A 100 -2.00 -4.37 -17.84
CA LEU A 100 -0.98 -3.92 -16.91
C LEU A 100 0.39 -4.53 -17.29
N PRO A 101 1.47 -3.72 -17.37
CA PRO A 101 2.79 -4.22 -17.80
C PRO A 101 3.32 -5.32 -16.90
N SER A 102 4.13 -6.20 -17.47
CA SER A 102 4.82 -7.27 -16.71
C SER A 102 5.98 -6.75 -15.85
N SER A 103 6.30 -5.48 -15.97
CA SER A 103 7.36 -4.81 -15.20
C SER A 103 6.89 -3.42 -14.76
N SER A 104 7.42 -2.93 -13.65
CA SER A 104 7.24 -1.55 -13.20
C SER A 104 8.21 -0.57 -13.89
N ILE A 105 9.24 -1.08 -14.57
CA ILE A 105 10.32 -0.27 -15.16
C ILE A 105 9.88 0.33 -16.48
N SER A 106 9.02 -0.36 -17.23
CA SER A 106 8.62 0.05 -18.56
C SER A 106 7.16 -0.28 -18.84
N GLY A 107 6.57 0.46 -19.79
CA GLY A 107 5.18 0.31 -20.18
C GLY A 107 4.27 1.29 -19.48
N ASN A 108 3.39 1.91 -20.26
CA ASN A 108 2.42 2.87 -19.75
C ASN A 108 1.15 2.14 -19.31
N VAL A 109 0.47 2.69 -18.31
CA VAL A 109 -0.79 2.18 -17.79
C VAL A 109 -1.82 3.29 -17.91
N SER A 110 -2.99 2.98 -18.46
CA SER A 110 -4.08 3.94 -18.49
C SER A 110 -5.43 3.26 -18.30
N SER A 111 -6.33 3.96 -17.63
CA SER A 111 -7.71 3.53 -17.48
C SER A 111 -8.62 4.74 -17.40
N GLY A 112 -9.80 4.63 -18.04
CA GLY A 112 -10.74 5.74 -18.00
C GLY A 112 -11.91 5.57 -18.96
N ASN A 113 -12.73 6.61 -19.01
CA ASN A 113 -13.86 6.77 -19.91
C ASN A 113 -14.17 8.29 -20.08
N LYS A 114 -15.30 8.65 -20.66
CA LYS A 114 -15.72 10.06 -20.86
C LYS A 114 -15.80 10.90 -19.58
N ASN A 115 -15.82 10.28 -18.39
CA ASN A 115 -15.99 10.97 -17.09
C ASN A 115 -14.71 11.06 -16.28
N TYR A 116 -13.73 10.18 -16.51
CA TYR A 116 -12.44 10.19 -15.81
C TYR A 116 -11.36 9.54 -16.67
N ASN A 117 -10.13 9.89 -16.37
CA ASN A 117 -8.93 9.21 -16.87
C ASN A 117 -7.86 9.20 -15.79
N ILE A 118 -7.15 8.11 -15.68
CA ILE A 118 -5.91 7.96 -14.91
C ILE A 118 -4.89 7.35 -15.85
N GLU A 119 -3.70 7.95 -15.91
CA GLU A 119 -2.63 7.53 -16.78
C GLU A 119 -1.29 7.60 -16.05
N PHE A 120 -0.52 6.53 -16.12
CA PHE A 120 0.84 6.43 -15.63
C PHE A 120 1.77 6.22 -16.82
N ILE A 121 2.60 7.23 -17.10
CA ILE A 121 3.58 7.20 -18.17
C ILE A 121 4.94 6.94 -17.55
N ASN A 122 5.52 5.79 -17.86
CA ASN A 122 6.82 5.37 -17.34
C ASN A 122 7.90 5.69 -18.35
N ASN A 123 8.74 6.68 -18.02
CA ASN A 123 9.97 6.98 -18.75
C ASN A 123 11.17 6.41 -17.97
N GLU A 124 12.33 6.42 -18.59
CA GLU A 124 13.53 5.82 -18.02
C GLU A 124 13.97 6.49 -16.70
N ASP A 125 13.89 7.82 -16.64
CA ASP A 125 14.35 8.66 -15.53
C ASP A 125 13.23 9.24 -14.66
N HIS A 126 11.97 9.16 -15.11
CA HIS A 126 10.83 9.71 -14.39
C HIS A 126 9.51 9.05 -14.76
N ARG A 127 8.49 9.29 -13.94
CA ARG A 127 7.11 8.91 -14.19
C ARG A 127 6.22 10.13 -14.22
N LEU A 128 5.25 10.14 -15.14
CA LEU A 128 4.21 11.17 -15.17
C LEU A 128 2.87 10.52 -14.81
N LEU A 129 2.22 11.07 -13.79
CA LEU A 129 0.91 10.65 -13.34
C LEU A 129 -0.09 11.73 -13.73
N ASN A 130 -0.90 11.45 -14.75
CA ASN A 130 -1.94 12.34 -15.22
C ASN A 130 -3.30 11.80 -14.81
N PHE A 131 -4.15 12.64 -14.26
CA PHE A 131 -5.49 12.21 -13.90
C PHE A 131 -6.51 13.34 -13.95
N HIS A 132 -7.75 12.97 -14.24
CA HIS A 132 -8.90 13.83 -14.06
C HIS A 132 -10.15 13.01 -13.77
N MET A 133 -11.09 13.58 -13.03
CA MET A 133 -12.40 12.99 -12.77
C MET A 133 -13.46 14.09 -12.63
N LYS A 134 -14.49 14.07 -13.50
CA LYS A 134 -15.54 15.11 -13.56
C LYS A 134 -16.43 15.16 -12.31
N LYS A 135 -16.66 14.02 -11.68
CA LYS A 135 -17.50 13.86 -10.49
C LYS A 135 -16.74 13.20 -9.37
N PHE A 136 -15.67 13.85 -8.93
CA PHE A 136 -14.82 13.33 -7.85
C PHE A 136 -15.53 13.44 -6.50
N ASP A 137 -16.09 14.60 -6.19
CA ASP A 137 -16.93 14.80 -5.01
C ASP A 137 -18.28 15.44 -5.43
N GLY A 138 -19.27 14.60 -5.64
CA GLY A 138 -20.56 15.06 -6.19
C GLY A 138 -20.38 15.62 -7.60
N HIS A 139 -20.53 16.93 -7.78
CA HIS A 139 -20.33 17.64 -9.04
C HIS A 139 -18.95 18.31 -9.16
N LYS A 140 -18.13 18.26 -8.11
CA LYS A 140 -16.80 18.87 -8.08
C LYS A 140 -15.80 18.00 -8.82
N PRO A 141 -15.11 18.50 -9.84
CA PRO A 141 -14.08 17.78 -10.54
C PRO A 141 -12.75 17.83 -9.78
N ILE A 142 -11.88 16.87 -10.08
CA ILE A 142 -10.47 16.88 -9.72
C ILE A 142 -9.64 16.67 -10.98
N SER A 143 -8.46 17.30 -11.04
CA SER A 143 -7.45 17.02 -12.05
C SER A 143 -6.07 17.24 -11.49
N GLY A 144 -5.08 16.56 -12.04
CA GLY A 144 -3.71 16.72 -11.61
C GLY A 144 -2.71 16.14 -12.59
N GLN A 145 -1.49 16.67 -12.50
CA GLN A 145 -0.31 16.16 -13.16
C GLN A 145 0.83 16.17 -12.16
N ILE A 146 1.42 15.01 -11.93
CA ILE A 146 2.51 14.80 -10.98
C ILE A 146 3.65 14.12 -11.69
N ARG A 147 4.85 14.64 -11.49
CA ARG A 147 6.11 14.05 -11.95
C ARG A 147 6.82 13.44 -10.75
N LEU A 148 7.22 12.17 -10.88
CA LEU A 148 8.06 11.46 -9.94
C LEU A 148 9.43 11.23 -10.59
N GLU A 149 10.50 11.69 -9.95
CA GLU A 149 11.86 11.38 -10.38
C GLU A 149 12.22 9.94 -9.97
N CYS A 150 12.93 9.24 -10.86
CA CYS A 150 13.36 7.87 -10.66
C CYS A 150 14.90 7.79 -10.68
N PRO A 151 15.61 8.33 -9.68
CA PRO A 151 17.04 8.14 -9.61
C PRO A 151 17.38 6.66 -9.47
N PRO A 152 18.57 6.21 -9.90
CA PRO A 152 19.03 4.86 -9.64
C PRO A 152 18.93 4.53 -8.15
N SER A 153 18.09 3.59 -7.78
CA SER A 153 17.81 3.24 -6.39
C SER A 153 17.46 1.77 -6.25
N GLU A 154 17.77 1.20 -5.08
CA GLU A 154 17.28 -0.10 -4.69
C GLU A 154 15.81 0.00 -4.25
N SER A 155 15.06 -1.07 -4.42
CA SER A 155 13.63 -1.18 -4.07
C SER A 155 13.38 -2.43 -3.22
N MET A 156 12.21 -2.54 -2.62
CA MET A 156 11.75 -3.79 -2.03
C MET A 156 11.03 -4.61 -3.10
N VAL A 157 11.50 -5.83 -3.34
CA VAL A 157 10.81 -6.84 -4.17
C VAL A 157 10.61 -8.09 -3.33
N ILE A 158 9.41 -8.67 -3.39
CA ILE A 158 9.06 -9.87 -2.65
C ILE A 158 8.30 -10.86 -3.53
N ALA A 159 8.66 -12.14 -3.45
CA ALA A 159 7.91 -13.26 -4.00
C ALA A 159 7.50 -14.18 -2.85
N THR A 160 6.22 -14.18 -2.51
CA THR A 160 5.67 -14.90 -1.36
C THR A 160 4.69 -15.98 -1.82
N PRO A 161 4.87 -17.26 -1.46
CA PRO A 161 3.90 -18.32 -1.73
C PRO A 161 2.73 -18.26 -0.73
N PHE A 162 1.68 -19.01 -1.01
CA PHE A 162 0.60 -19.30 -0.06
C PHE A 162 0.59 -20.79 0.25
N ALA A 163 0.69 -21.16 1.53
CA ALA A 163 0.77 -22.54 1.96
C ALA A 163 -0.45 -23.38 1.54
N GLU A 164 -1.63 -22.75 1.43
CA GLU A 164 -2.88 -23.43 1.10
C GLU A 164 -3.00 -23.82 -0.37
N LYS A 165 -2.19 -23.22 -1.26
CA LYS A 165 -2.30 -23.43 -2.70
C LYS A 165 -1.01 -23.13 -3.43
N GLU A 166 -0.34 -24.15 -3.94
CA GLU A 166 0.96 -24.06 -4.65
C GLU A 166 1.00 -23.07 -5.83
N THR A 167 -0.14 -22.82 -6.50
CA THR A 167 -0.24 -21.88 -7.63
C THR A 167 -0.71 -20.49 -7.19
N ALA A 168 -0.84 -20.25 -5.89
CA ALA A 168 -1.12 -18.92 -5.33
C ALA A 168 0.20 -18.27 -4.91
N PHE A 169 0.35 -17.02 -5.24
CA PHE A 169 1.55 -16.23 -4.96
C PHE A 169 1.24 -14.75 -4.88
N TYR A 170 2.10 -14.04 -4.18
CA TYR A 170 2.19 -12.58 -4.14
C TYR A 170 3.55 -12.17 -4.67
N TYR A 171 3.57 -11.43 -5.77
CA TYR A 171 4.76 -10.84 -6.35
C TYR A 171 4.60 -9.33 -6.36
N ASN A 172 5.50 -8.64 -5.69
CA ASN A 172 5.32 -7.21 -5.45
C ASN A 172 6.64 -6.46 -5.46
N GLN A 173 6.58 -5.21 -5.91
CA GLN A 173 7.67 -4.25 -5.77
C GLN A 173 7.14 -2.97 -5.12
N LYS A 174 7.89 -2.46 -4.15
CA LYS A 174 7.71 -1.14 -3.56
C LYS A 174 8.90 -0.26 -3.93
N ILE A 175 8.64 0.88 -4.56
CA ILE A 175 9.65 1.89 -4.85
C ILE A 175 9.32 3.09 -3.99
N ASN A 176 10.15 3.35 -2.98
CA ASN A 176 9.96 4.46 -2.03
C ASN A 176 10.85 5.67 -2.39
N CYS A 177 10.57 6.78 -1.75
CA CYS A 177 11.38 8.00 -1.76
C CYS A 177 11.57 8.63 -3.15
N MET A 178 10.64 8.43 -4.09
CA MET A 178 10.67 9.12 -5.38
C MET A 178 10.37 10.61 -5.18
N PRO A 179 11.31 11.55 -5.45
CA PRO A 179 11.02 12.97 -5.38
C PRO A 179 9.85 13.35 -6.30
N ALA A 180 8.95 14.19 -5.81
CA ALA A 180 7.71 14.51 -6.51
C ALA A 180 7.56 16.02 -6.72
N THR A 181 7.08 16.40 -7.91
CA THR A 181 6.62 17.75 -8.23
C THR A 181 5.31 17.69 -9.00
N GLY A 182 4.50 18.73 -8.91
CA GLY A 182 3.26 18.78 -9.67
C GLY A 182 2.14 19.52 -8.98
N LYS A 183 0.96 19.50 -9.61
CA LYS A 183 -0.20 20.23 -9.13
C LYS A 183 -1.46 19.41 -9.24
N VAL A 184 -2.36 19.63 -8.28
CA VAL A 184 -3.69 19.05 -8.25
C VAL A 184 -4.71 20.16 -8.02
N GLU A 185 -5.72 20.22 -8.87
CA GLU A 185 -6.79 21.19 -8.80
C GLU A 185 -8.06 20.51 -8.27
N PHE A 186 -8.61 21.02 -7.18
CA PHE A 186 -9.86 20.53 -6.61
C PHE A 186 -10.60 21.67 -5.90
N ASP A 187 -11.89 21.82 -6.19
CA ASP A 187 -12.80 22.78 -5.54
C ASP A 187 -12.26 24.23 -5.51
N GLY A 188 -11.65 24.68 -6.62
CA GLY A 188 -11.07 26.02 -6.75
C GLY A 188 -9.76 26.22 -5.98
N LYS A 189 -9.19 25.17 -5.41
CA LYS A 189 -7.90 25.16 -4.71
C LYS A 189 -6.86 24.43 -5.53
N THR A 190 -5.61 24.91 -5.46
CA THR A 190 -4.43 24.26 -6.00
C THR A 190 -3.63 23.62 -4.85
N PHE A 191 -3.37 22.33 -4.96
CA PHE A 191 -2.47 21.57 -4.10
C PHE A 191 -1.18 21.36 -4.87
N GLU A 192 -0.06 21.89 -4.40
CA GLU A 192 1.21 21.88 -5.10
C GLU A 192 2.24 21.00 -4.40
N PHE A 193 2.72 19.98 -5.10
CA PHE A 193 3.87 19.19 -4.69
C PHE A 193 5.15 19.90 -5.10
N LYS A 194 5.98 20.25 -4.13
CA LYS A 194 7.21 21.01 -4.32
C LYS A 194 8.44 20.11 -4.22
N GLU A 195 9.45 20.44 -5.00
CA GLU A 195 10.73 19.76 -4.97
C GLU A 195 11.34 19.80 -3.56
N GLY A 196 11.88 18.66 -3.10
CA GLY A 196 12.48 18.51 -1.78
C GLY A 196 11.49 18.44 -0.60
N GLU A 197 10.18 18.69 -0.84
CA GLU A 197 9.16 18.62 0.20
C GLU A 197 8.15 17.48 -0.04
N SER A 198 8.17 16.88 -1.23
CA SER A 198 7.15 15.93 -1.67
C SER A 198 7.78 14.66 -2.21
N PHE A 199 7.21 13.51 -1.83
CA PHE A 199 7.74 12.21 -2.23
C PHE A 199 6.62 11.24 -2.58
N GLY A 200 6.94 10.31 -3.49
CA GLY A 200 6.03 9.26 -3.92
C GLY A 200 6.51 7.87 -3.53
N VAL A 201 5.56 6.96 -3.44
CA VAL A 201 5.77 5.52 -3.38
C VAL A 201 4.94 4.84 -4.47
N LEU A 202 5.53 3.84 -5.12
CA LEU A 202 4.82 2.90 -5.98
C LEU A 202 4.64 1.58 -5.24
N ASP A 203 3.43 1.06 -5.25
CA ASP A 203 3.08 -0.32 -4.95
C ASP A 203 2.63 -1.01 -6.24
N TRP A 204 3.54 -1.76 -6.84
CA TRP A 204 3.32 -2.56 -8.04
C TRP A 204 3.12 -4.01 -7.63
N GLY A 205 1.96 -4.59 -7.90
CA GLY A 205 1.67 -5.95 -7.46
C GLY A 205 1.04 -6.82 -8.53
N ARG A 206 1.43 -8.09 -8.50
CA ARG A 206 0.96 -9.16 -9.39
C ARG A 206 0.76 -10.43 -8.57
N GLY A 207 -0.32 -11.14 -8.77
CA GLY A 207 -0.49 -12.36 -7.99
C GLY A 207 -1.78 -13.13 -8.22
N VAL A 208 -1.86 -14.21 -7.46
CA VAL A 208 -3.04 -15.05 -7.32
C VAL A 208 -3.22 -15.32 -5.82
N TRP A 209 -4.26 -14.79 -5.22
CA TRP A 209 -4.46 -14.88 -3.79
C TRP A 209 -5.44 -15.99 -3.40
N THR A 210 -5.35 -16.42 -2.16
CA THR A 210 -6.37 -17.24 -1.51
C THR A 210 -7.63 -16.41 -1.25
N TYR A 211 -8.73 -17.06 -0.85
CA TYR A 211 -10.05 -16.41 -0.75
C TYR A 211 -10.15 -15.41 0.41
N LYS A 212 -9.42 -15.66 1.50
CA LYS A 212 -9.46 -14.86 2.73
C LYS A 212 -8.06 -14.45 3.09
N ASN A 213 -7.84 -13.14 3.23
CA ASN A 213 -6.53 -12.58 3.53
C ASN A 213 -6.64 -11.44 4.53
N THR A 214 -5.62 -11.33 5.37
CA THR A 214 -5.40 -10.16 6.21
C THR A 214 -3.96 -9.73 6.02
N TRP A 215 -3.73 -8.44 5.85
CA TRP A 215 -2.36 -7.91 5.83
C TRP A 215 -2.26 -6.61 6.60
N TYR A 216 -1.05 -6.35 7.01
CA TYR A 216 -0.60 -5.10 7.59
C TYR A 216 0.44 -4.50 6.66
N TRP A 217 0.32 -3.23 6.37
CA TRP A 217 1.28 -2.52 5.53
C TRP A 217 1.49 -1.11 6.07
N GLY A 218 2.75 -0.68 6.15
CA GLY A 218 3.11 0.68 6.49
C GLY A 218 4.22 1.18 5.57
N SER A 219 4.14 2.43 5.19
CA SER A 219 5.14 3.04 4.33
C SER A 219 5.29 4.52 4.64
N ALA A 220 6.51 5.01 4.48
CA ALA A 220 6.81 6.42 4.48
C ALA A 220 7.91 6.73 3.47
N SER A 221 7.85 7.91 2.90
CA SER A 221 8.82 8.42 1.92
C SER A 221 9.05 9.90 2.17
N GLY A 222 10.30 10.30 2.28
CA GLY A 222 10.69 11.68 2.55
C GLY A 222 12.20 11.83 2.55
N GLN A 223 12.69 12.72 3.39
CA GLN A 223 14.13 12.95 3.58
C GLN A 223 14.45 13.31 5.04
N ILE A 224 15.64 12.99 5.49
CA ILE A 224 16.23 13.45 6.75
C ILE A 224 17.57 14.10 6.41
N ASP A 225 17.79 15.33 6.85
CA ASP A 225 18.99 16.12 6.55
C ASP A 225 19.32 16.19 5.04
N LYS A 226 18.27 16.30 4.20
CA LYS A 226 18.32 16.31 2.73
C LYS A 226 18.74 14.97 2.10
N VAL A 227 18.85 13.90 2.85
CA VAL A 227 19.08 12.55 2.36
C VAL A 227 17.75 11.82 2.22
N PRO A 228 17.42 11.23 1.06
CA PRO A 228 16.21 10.42 0.90
C PRO A 228 16.14 9.33 1.95
N PHE A 229 15.01 9.26 2.66
CA PHE A 229 14.75 8.28 3.71
C PHE A 229 13.30 7.82 3.68
N GLY A 230 13.10 6.55 3.97
CA GLY A 230 11.77 5.97 4.08
C GLY A 230 11.81 4.50 4.44
N TRP A 231 10.65 3.86 4.41
CA TRP A 231 10.51 2.43 4.67
C TRP A 231 9.28 1.83 4.00
N ASN A 232 9.35 0.52 3.82
CA ASN A 232 8.24 -0.37 3.62
C ASN A 232 8.24 -1.41 4.73
N ILE A 233 7.15 -1.57 5.44
CA ILE A 233 6.98 -2.56 6.51
C ILE A 233 5.64 -3.25 6.34
N GLY A 234 5.59 -4.57 6.58
CA GLY A 234 4.35 -5.30 6.45
C GLY A 234 4.48 -6.78 6.79
N TYR A 235 3.34 -7.42 6.99
CA TYR A 235 3.21 -8.86 7.26
C TYR A 235 1.77 -9.34 7.08
N GLY A 236 1.58 -10.65 7.19
CA GLY A 236 0.26 -11.30 7.20
C GLY A 236 -0.25 -11.69 5.81
N PHE A 237 0.48 -11.41 4.73
CA PHE A 237 0.08 -11.73 3.37
C PHE A 237 0.93 -12.85 2.77
N GLY A 238 0.35 -14.06 2.70
CA GLY A 238 1.05 -15.27 2.28
C GLY A 238 1.99 -15.84 3.34
N ASP A 239 2.86 -16.77 2.93
CA ASP A 239 3.86 -17.40 3.78
C ASP A 239 5.17 -16.60 3.77
N THR A 240 5.38 -15.79 4.79
CA THR A 240 6.55 -14.93 4.95
C THR A 240 7.73 -15.61 5.63
N SER A 241 7.73 -16.94 5.76
CA SER A 241 8.84 -17.70 6.36
C SER A 241 10.15 -17.59 5.55
N PHE A 242 10.06 -17.35 4.24
CA PHE A 242 11.23 -17.15 3.37
C PHE A 242 11.81 -15.75 3.48
N ALA A 243 10.98 -14.73 3.53
CA ALA A 243 11.36 -13.33 3.72
C ALA A 243 10.16 -12.47 4.08
N SER A 244 10.40 -11.40 4.83
CA SER A 244 9.44 -10.31 5.03
C SER A 244 9.60 -9.25 3.95
N GLU A 245 8.61 -8.36 3.80
CA GLU A 245 8.70 -7.17 2.96
C GLU A 245 9.30 -5.95 3.68
N ASN A 246 9.80 -6.14 4.90
CA ASN A 246 10.30 -5.06 5.75
C ASN A 246 11.67 -4.55 5.28
N MET A 247 11.76 -3.27 4.97
CA MET A 247 12.95 -2.66 4.40
C MET A 247 13.00 -1.17 4.71
N LEU A 248 14.18 -0.67 5.07
CA LEU A 248 14.49 0.76 5.14
C LEU A 248 15.12 1.20 3.82
N PHE A 249 14.91 2.44 3.46
CA PHE A 249 15.58 3.10 2.34
C PHE A 249 16.31 4.32 2.86
N TYR A 250 17.60 4.40 2.59
CA TYR A 250 18.44 5.53 2.95
C TYR A 250 19.48 5.78 1.85
N ASP A 251 19.55 6.99 1.35
CA ASP A 251 20.47 7.39 0.28
C ASP A 251 20.41 6.43 -0.93
N ASN A 252 19.19 6.14 -1.40
CA ASN A 252 18.87 5.23 -2.50
C ASN A 252 19.29 3.76 -2.31
N LYS A 253 19.67 3.36 -1.10
CA LYS A 253 20.00 1.98 -0.74
C LYS A 253 18.93 1.37 0.15
N ALA A 254 18.69 0.09 -0.03
CA ALA A 254 17.74 -0.69 0.75
C ALA A 254 18.45 -1.50 1.84
N HIS A 255 17.94 -1.40 3.06
CA HIS A 255 18.45 -2.09 4.25
C HIS A 255 17.39 -3.04 4.76
N LYS A 256 17.65 -4.33 4.74
CA LYS A 256 16.68 -5.36 5.10
C LYS A 256 16.44 -5.39 6.60
N LEU A 257 15.16 -5.35 7.00
CA LEU A 257 14.74 -5.48 8.39
C LEU A 257 14.27 -6.91 8.70
N GLY A 258 14.27 -7.25 9.98
CA GLY A 258 13.59 -8.42 10.53
C GLY A 258 12.06 -8.33 10.46
N GLN A 259 11.38 -9.05 11.36
CA GLN A 259 9.92 -8.97 11.46
C GLN A 259 9.51 -7.72 12.21
N VAL A 260 8.56 -6.97 11.68
CA VAL A 260 7.99 -5.78 12.31
C VAL A 260 6.59 -6.11 12.84
N THR A 261 6.28 -5.62 14.04
CA THR A 261 4.96 -5.77 14.66
C THR A 261 4.29 -4.40 14.79
N PHE A 262 3.02 -4.34 14.37
CA PHE A 262 2.15 -3.18 14.52
C PHE A 262 1.34 -3.35 15.81
N ASN A 263 1.64 -2.58 16.84
CA ASN A 263 0.93 -2.62 18.11
C ASN A 263 -0.23 -1.63 18.06
N ILE A 264 -1.34 -2.06 17.45
CA ILE A 264 -2.57 -1.29 17.34
C ILE A 264 -3.27 -1.33 18.69
N PRO A 265 -3.61 -0.19 19.32
CA PRO A 265 -4.29 -0.17 20.61
C PRO A 265 -5.71 -0.73 20.50
N MET A 266 -6.23 -1.26 21.59
CA MET A 266 -7.56 -1.82 21.69
C MET A 266 -8.46 -0.94 22.57
N LYS A 267 -9.73 -0.83 22.21
CA LYS A 267 -10.75 -0.14 23.01
C LYS A 267 -11.99 -0.99 23.18
N ASN A 268 -12.74 -0.71 24.25
CA ASN A 268 -14.04 -1.35 24.47
C ASN A 268 -15.05 -0.88 23.40
N LYS A 269 -15.76 -1.82 22.79
CA LYS A 269 -16.86 -1.54 21.89
C LYS A 269 -17.96 -0.82 22.66
N LYS A 270 -18.26 0.43 22.30
CA LYS A 270 -19.42 1.12 22.88
C LYS A 270 -20.68 0.55 22.26
N TYR A 271 -21.47 -0.20 23.06
CA TYR A 271 -22.82 -0.58 22.66
C TYR A 271 -23.71 0.67 22.70
N VAL A 272 -24.23 1.07 21.56
CA VAL A 272 -25.34 2.04 21.51
C VAL A 272 -26.60 1.23 21.86
N THR A 273 -27.03 1.26 23.11
CA THR A 273 -28.34 0.74 23.50
C THR A 273 -29.39 1.59 22.82
N ARG A 274 -30.05 1.08 21.77
CA ARG A 274 -31.33 1.61 21.35
C ARG A 274 -32.27 1.39 22.52
N GLY A 275 -32.77 2.47 23.12
CA GLY A 275 -33.74 2.44 24.17
C GLY A 275 -34.98 1.64 23.74
N GLY A 276 -35.20 0.54 24.40
CA GLY A 276 -36.41 -0.29 24.35
C GLY A 276 -36.70 -0.72 25.76
N CYS A 277 -37.82 -0.25 26.30
CA CYS A 277 -38.37 -0.61 27.59
C CYS A 277 -38.47 -2.15 27.73
N CYS A 278 -37.93 -2.68 28.80
CA CYS A 278 -38.61 -3.67 29.68
C CYS A 278 -37.60 -4.18 30.73
N GLY A 279 -37.97 -4.03 31.98
CA GLY A 279 -37.18 -4.51 33.10
C GLY A 279 -37.09 -6.02 33.17
N ALA A 280 -35.93 -6.51 33.55
CA ALA A 280 -35.73 -7.67 34.39
C ALA A 280 -34.24 -7.74 34.78
N SER A 281 -34.02 -7.94 36.05
CA SER A 281 -32.76 -8.18 36.74
C SER A 281 -31.97 -9.35 36.13
N GLY A 282 -30.75 -9.05 35.68
CA GLY A 282 -29.75 -10.02 35.28
C GLY A 282 -28.52 -9.30 34.76
N ILE A 283 -27.61 -8.94 35.66
CA ILE A 283 -26.27 -8.52 35.29
C ILE A 283 -25.49 -9.76 34.87
N GLU A 284 -25.66 -10.21 33.64
CA GLU A 284 -24.63 -11.02 33.01
C GLU A 284 -23.45 -10.13 32.69
N ALA A 285 -22.28 -10.49 33.22
CA ALA A 285 -21.03 -9.85 32.89
C ALA A 285 -20.81 -9.96 31.39
N CYS A 286 -21.16 -8.92 30.62
CA CYS A 286 -20.77 -8.78 29.23
C CYS A 286 -19.23 -8.76 29.21
N THR A 287 -18.63 -9.80 28.66
CA THR A 287 -17.26 -9.74 28.18
C THR A 287 -17.21 -8.58 27.19
N ALA A 288 -16.50 -7.51 27.57
CA ALA A 288 -16.39 -6.34 26.71
C ALA A 288 -15.67 -6.76 25.42
N ASP A 289 -16.39 -6.76 24.30
CA ASP A 289 -15.78 -6.98 23.00
C ASP A 289 -14.76 -5.87 22.74
N LEU A 290 -13.49 -6.22 22.68
CA LEU A 290 -12.42 -5.31 22.31
C LEU A 290 -12.40 -5.17 20.79
N ILE A 291 -12.26 -3.93 20.34
CA ILE A 291 -12.03 -3.58 18.93
C ILE A 291 -10.76 -2.74 18.82
N GLU A 292 -10.12 -2.78 17.67
CA GLU A 292 -8.95 -1.95 17.39
C GLU A 292 -9.32 -0.46 17.40
N ASP A 293 -8.45 0.35 17.99
CA ASP A 293 -8.56 1.80 18.02
C ASP A 293 -7.52 2.45 17.11
N TYR A 294 -7.88 2.59 15.85
CA TYR A 294 -6.98 3.09 14.82
C TYR A 294 -6.56 4.55 15.00
N MET A 295 -7.30 5.33 15.80
CA MET A 295 -7.01 6.76 16.00
C MET A 295 -6.33 7.07 17.34
N SER A 296 -6.08 6.08 18.19
CA SER A 296 -5.17 6.21 19.34
C SER A 296 -3.73 5.96 18.89
N PRO A 297 -2.70 6.48 19.59
CA PRO A 297 -1.29 6.26 19.22
C PRO A 297 -0.92 4.79 19.18
N TRP A 298 -0.17 4.38 18.14
CA TRP A 298 0.36 3.02 17.95
C TRP A 298 1.84 2.99 18.30
N THR A 299 2.41 1.78 18.41
CA THR A 299 3.85 1.57 18.40
C THR A 299 4.22 0.50 17.38
N PHE A 300 5.43 0.59 16.88
CA PHE A 300 6.03 -0.39 15.97
C PHE A 300 7.33 -0.87 16.56
N THR A 301 7.53 -2.17 16.55
CA THR A 301 8.76 -2.81 17.03
C THR A 301 9.24 -3.83 16.02
N SER A 302 10.55 -4.05 15.92
CA SER A 302 11.12 -5.12 15.13
C SER A 302 11.86 -6.14 16.00
N ASP A 303 11.87 -7.41 15.57
CA ASP A 303 12.52 -8.51 16.30
C ASP A 303 14.05 -8.34 16.36
N ASP A 304 14.62 -7.55 15.45
CA ASP A 304 16.05 -7.20 15.41
C ASP A 304 16.37 -5.87 16.11
N GLY A 305 15.38 -5.16 16.70
CA GLY A 305 15.53 -3.88 17.37
C GLY A 305 15.94 -2.71 16.47
N ARG A 306 15.85 -2.90 15.14
CA ARG A 306 16.29 -1.92 14.16
C ARG A 306 15.20 -0.95 13.71
N PHE A 307 13.93 -1.20 14.07
CA PHE A 307 12.80 -0.33 13.77
C PHE A 307 11.90 -0.20 15.00
N GLU A 308 12.03 0.91 15.71
CA GLU A 308 11.31 1.20 16.94
C GLU A 308 10.66 2.58 16.80
N MET A 309 9.33 2.64 16.62
CA MET A 309 8.61 3.87 16.33
C MET A 309 7.33 4.01 17.17
N ASP A 310 7.09 5.22 17.64
CA ASP A 310 5.78 5.71 18.04
C ASP A 310 5.08 6.30 16.81
N PHE A 311 3.76 6.20 16.76
CA PHE A 311 2.96 6.71 15.67
C PHE A 311 1.71 7.42 16.19
N VAL A 312 1.55 8.67 15.80
CA VAL A 312 0.41 9.50 16.17
C VAL A 312 -0.50 9.66 14.93
N PRO A 313 -1.70 9.04 14.94
CA PRO A 313 -2.66 9.15 13.86
C PRO A 313 -3.15 10.59 13.60
N ILE A 314 -3.33 10.92 12.32
CA ILE A 314 -3.95 12.18 11.86
C ILE A 314 -5.35 11.88 11.32
N ILE A 315 -5.45 10.88 10.42
CA ILE A 315 -6.70 10.52 9.76
C ILE A 315 -6.71 9.03 9.38
N ASP A 316 -7.86 8.38 9.54
CA ASP A 316 -8.12 7.03 9.07
C ASP A 316 -8.92 7.07 7.77
N ARG A 317 -8.27 6.73 6.65
CA ARG A 317 -8.94 6.51 5.37
C ARG A 317 -9.57 5.12 5.38
N ALA A 318 -10.72 5.01 6.02
CA ALA A 318 -11.42 3.75 6.20
C ALA A 318 -12.41 3.46 5.07
N SER A 319 -12.48 2.21 4.67
CA SER A 319 -13.48 1.73 3.70
C SER A 319 -13.95 0.35 4.07
N ARG A 320 -15.27 0.16 4.14
CA ARG A 320 -15.85 -1.15 4.39
C ARG A 320 -16.91 -1.50 3.35
N THR A 321 -16.77 -2.67 2.76
CA THR A 321 -17.76 -3.28 1.87
C THR A 321 -18.03 -4.69 2.36
N ASP A 322 -19.31 -5.02 2.56
CA ASP A 322 -19.72 -6.37 2.97
C ASP A 322 -20.99 -6.76 2.20
N VAL A 323 -20.83 -7.65 1.22
CA VAL A 323 -21.90 -8.18 0.38
C VAL A 323 -21.85 -9.70 0.36
N LYS A 324 -22.15 -10.32 1.49
CA LYS A 324 -22.21 -11.79 1.71
C LYS A 324 -20.92 -12.54 1.33
N LEU A 325 -20.65 -12.68 0.02
CA LEU A 325 -19.50 -13.44 -0.50
C LEU A 325 -18.23 -12.58 -0.65
N ILE A 326 -18.38 -11.26 -0.64
CA ILE A 326 -17.28 -10.30 -0.76
C ILE A 326 -17.29 -9.43 0.48
N CYS A 327 -16.20 -9.40 1.20
CA CYS A 327 -15.98 -8.50 2.32
C CYS A 327 -14.60 -7.84 2.15
N SER A 328 -14.55 -6.53 2.32
CA SER A 328 -13.33 -5.76 2.41
C SER A 328 -13.48 -4.80 3.57
N ASP A 329 -12.55 -4.83 4.51
CA ASP A 329 -12.48 -3.92 5.64
C ASP A 329 -11.07 -3.35 5.67
N GLN A 330 -10.94 -2.06 5.37
CA GLN A 330 -9.67 -1.40 5.15
C GLN A 330 -9.56 -0.19 6.06
N HIS A 331 -8.46 -0.10 6.77
CA HIS A 331 -8.06 1.05 7.55
C HIS A 331 -6.65 1.46 7.13
N GLN A 332 -6.51 2.56 6.39
CA GLN A 332 -5.23 3.15 6.08
C GLN A 332 -5.09 4.46 6.86
N VAL A 333 -4.35 4.38 7.94
CA VAL A 333 -4.19 5.48 8.89
C VAL A 333 -2.94 6.27 8.54
N PHE A 334 -3.12 7.54 8.18
CA PHE A 334 -2.01 8.48 8.02
C PHE A 334 -1.68 9.11 9.35
N GLY A 335 -0.38 9.33 9.59
CA GLY A 335 0.07 9.88 10.87
C GLY A 335 1.56 10.20 10.87
N ARG A 336 2.06 10.54 12.04
CA ARG A 336 3.44 10.97 12.27
C ARG A 336 4.20 9.92 13.07
N TYR A 337 5.34 9.52 12.55
CA TYR A 337 6.24 8.57 13.17
C TYR A 337 7.37 9.29 13.89
N SER A 338 7.73 8.83 15.10
CA SER A 338 8.89 9.29 15.85
C SER A 338 9.58 8.12 16.53
N GLY A 339 10.91 8.07 16.46
CA GLY A 339 11.66 6.95 17.04
C GLY A 339 13.03 6.77 16.42
N LYS A 340 13.41 5.54 16.13
CA LYS A 340 14.71 5.21 15.52
C LYS A 340 14.59 4.11 14.46
N ALA A 341 15.41 4.24 13.44
CA ALA A 341 15.73 3.18 12.50
C ALA A 341 17.25 2.94 12.50
N VAL A 342 17.69 1.69 12.30
CA VAL A 342 19.10 1.31 12.30
C VAL A 342 19.44 0.65 10.96
N LEU A 343 20.42 1.20 10.25
CA LEU A 343 20.89 0.70 8.97
C LEU A 343 21.74 -0.60 9.13
N ASP A 344 22.08 -1.25 8.02
CA ASP A 344 22.84 -2.51 8.05
C ASP A 344 24.25 -2.35 8.65
N ASP A 345 24.83 -1.15 8.59
CA ASP A 345 26.16 -0.82 9.16
C ASP A 345 26.11 -0.38 10.64
N GLY A 346 24.90 -0.38 11.25
CA GLY A 346 24.67 0.07 12.62
C GLY A 346 24.41 1.58 12.77
N THR A 347 24.41 2.33 11.68
CA THR A 347 24.07 3.76 11.72
C THR A 347 22.64 3.97 12.22
N VAL A 348 22.47 4.80 13.24
CA VAL A 348 21.18 5.10 13.86
C VAL A 348 20.59 6.37 13.24
N ILE A 349 19.46 6.22 12.57
CA ILE A 349 18.66 7.32 12.04
C ILE A 349 17.60 7.69 13.08
N ARG A 350 17.63 8.92 13.56
CA ARG A 350 16.62 9.49 14.45
C ARG A 350 15.46 10.03 13.63
N VAL A 351 14.28 9.48 13.84
CA VAL A 351 13.05 9.87 13.15
C VAL A 351 12.24 10.78 14.09
N ARG A 352 11.78 11.92 13.58
CA ARG A 352 10.95 12.86 14.34
C ARG A 352 9.85 13.40 13.44
N ASP A 353 8.61 13.25 13.90
CA ASP A 353 7.41 13.81 13.23
C ASP A 353 7.34 13.51 11.72
N PHE A 354 7.76 12.30 11.33
CA PHE A 354 7.89 11.89 9.93
C PHE A 354 6.57 11.36 9.40
N LEU A 355 6.05 11.97 8.35
CA LEU A 355 4.77 11.58 7.76
C LEU A 355 4.86 10.20 7.11
N GLY A 356 3.87 9.37 7.37
CA GLY A 356 3.69 8.07 6.73
C GLY A 356 2.28 7.55 6.96
N PHE A 357 2.08 6.30 6.61
CA PHE A 357 0.84 5.61 6.92
C PHE A 357 1.10 4.19 7.43
N ALA A 358 0.10 3.66 8.11
CA ALA A 358 0.00 2.24 8.44
C ALA A 358 -1.42 1.77 8.14
N GLU A 359 -1.55 0.57 7.58
CA GLU A 359 -2.85 0.00 7.29
C GLU A 359 -2.99 -1.41 7.82
N LYS A 360 -4.24 -1.74 8.11
CA LYS A 360 -4.71 -3.11 8.26
C LYS A 360 -5.86 -3.33 7.31
N VAL A 361 -5.77 -4.40 6.55
CA VAL A 361 -6.81 -4.77 5.59
C VAL A 361 -7.21 -6.21 5.78
N PHE A 362 -8.52 -6.43 5.84
CA PHE A 362 -9.13 -7.76 5.76
C PHE A 362 -9.94 -7.86 4.48
N ASN A 363 -9.65 -8.88 3.68
CA ASN A 363 -10.37 -9.15 2.45
C ASN A 363 -10.86 -10.60 2.40
N LYS A 364 -12.05 -10.75 1.81
CA LYS A 364 -12.67 -12.02 1.50
C LYS A 364 -13.34 -11.91 0.13
N TRP A 365 -12.68 -12.46 -0.91
CA TRP A 365 -13.18 -12.46 -2.29
C TRP A 365 -12.48 -13.48 -3.21
#